data_6616f20f3af69335c82198d3069c666e
#
_entry.id   6616f20f3af69335c82198d3069c666e
#
_cell.length_a   1.000
_cell.length_b   1.000
_cell.length_c   1.000
_cell.angle_alpha   90.00
_cell.angle_beta   90.00
_cell.angle_gamma   90.00
#
_symmetry.space_group_name_H-M   'P 1'
#
loop_
_entity.id
_entity.type
_entity.pdbx_description
1 polymer ?
#
loop_
_entity_poly.entity_id
_entity_poly.type
_entity_poly.pdbx_seq_one_letter_code
_entity_poly.pdbx_strand_id
1 'polypeptide(L)'
;AHLYSKPFAKLARHPRMVEPTTQLFGEDVYMHQFKINGKAAFDGDVWQWHQDYGTWRNDDQMPEARAMNVAIFLDEVNEFNGPLMFIPGSHKLGVLDAEHDVSTTSYPLWTINHDTIRRLVERGGLVAPKGPAGSMILFHGCLVHASTANLSPWNRVSVYLSLCAVSN
;
A
#
# COMPACT_ATOMS: atom_id res chain seq x y z
N ALA A 1 -13.52 -7.14 -5.68
CA ALA A 1 -14.16 -8.12 -4.78
C ALA A 1 -15.38 -7.52 -4.06
N HIS A 2 -15.29 -6.28 -3.56
CA HIS A 2 -16.35 -5.62 -2.77
C HIS A 2 -17.70 -5.43 -3.50
N LEU A 3 -17.72 -5.43 -4.82
CA LEU A 3 -18.95 -5.35 -5.63
C LEU A 3 -19.71 -6.68 -5.68
N TYR A 4 -19.03 -7.81 -5.46
CA TYR A 4 -19.59 -9.15 -5.62
C TYR A 4 -19.64 -9.98 -4.34
N SER A 5 -19.02 -9.51 -3.27
CA SER A 5 -18.92 -10.21 -1.98
C SER A 5 -19.48 -9.36 -0.86
N LYS A 6 -20.55 -9.84 -0.21
CA LYS A 6 -21.17 -9.15 0.92
C LYS A 6 -20.19 -8.85 2.07
N PRO A 7 -19.32 -9.77 2.53
CA PRO A 7 -18.30 -9.46 3.54
C PRO A 7 -17.37 -8.34 3.12
N PHE A 8 -16.84 -8.36 1.89
CA PHE A 8 -15.95 -7.29 1.40
C PHE A 8 -16.70 -5.96 1.17
N ALA A 9 -17.96 -5.99 0.78
CA ALA A 9 -18.80 -4.79 0.70
C ALA A 9 -19.02 -4.15 2.08
N LYS A 10 -19.18 -4.96 3.13
CA LYS A 10 -19.23 -4.50 4.52
C LYS A 10 -17.90 -3.90 4.97
N LEU A 11 -16.79 -4.58 4.67
CA LEU A 11 -15.45 -4.12 5.01
C LEU A 11 -15.14 -2.76 4.36
N ALA A 12 -15.46 -2.62 3.07
CA ALA A 12 -15.22 -1.40 2.29
C ALA A 12 -15.94 -0.15 2.86
N ARG A 13 -17.01 -0.34 3.62
CA ARG A 13 -17.80 0.74 4.24
C ARG A 13 -17.69 0.78 5.75
N HIS A 14 -16.83 -0.06 6.32
CA HIS A 14 -16.73 -0.15 7.78
C HIS A 14 -16.16 1.16 8.36
N PRO A 15 -16.76 1.74 9.41
CA PRO A 15 -16.32 3.02 9.98
C PRO A 15 -14.83 3.06 10.30
N ARG A 16 -14.28 2.02 10.91
CA ARG A 16 -12.84 1.95 11.21
C ARG A 16 -11.92 2.09 9.99
N MET A 17 -12.43 1.81 8.78
CA MET A 17 -11.68 1.94 7.53
C MET A 17 -11.85 3.34 6.93
N VAL A 18 -13.07 3.87 6.96
CA VAL A 18 -13.46 5.10 6.25
C VAL A 18 -13.25 6.34 7.11
N GLU A 19 -13.71 6.35 8.36
CA GLU A 19 -13.68 7.53 9.24
C GLU A 19 -12.28 8.13 9.45
N PRO A 20 -11.19 7.35 9.67
CA PRO A 20 -9.87 7.94 9.84
C PRO A 20 -9.41 8.73 8.60
N THR A 21 -9.75 8.25 7.40
CA THR A 21 -9.39 8.93 6.16
C THR A 21 -10.26 10.16 5.93
N THR A 22 -11.58 10.07 6.17
CA THR A 22 -12.51 11.19 6.15
C THR A 22 -12.07 12.30 7.12
N GLN A 23 -11.71 11.93 8.34
CA GLN A 23 -11.21 12.88 9.33
C GLN A 23 -9.91 13.55 8.90
N LEU A 24 -8.98 12.79 8.32
CA LEU A 24 -7.70 13.31 7.84
C LEU A 24 -7.88 14.34 6.72
N PHE A 25 -8.77 14.06 5.77
CA PHE A 25 -9.00 14.96 4.62
C PHE A 25 -10.01 16.06 4.91
N GLY A 26 -10.83 15.94 5.97
CA GLY A 26 -11.89 16.90 6.33
C GLY A 26 -13.06 16.87 5.36
N GLU A 27 -13.23 15.82 4.57
CA GLU A 27 -14.28 15.63 3.59
C GLU A 27 -14.59 14.15 3.33
N ASP A 28 -15.66 13.87 2.60
CA ASP A 28 -16.00 12.52 2.16
C ASP A 28 -14.91 11.91 1.27
N VAL A 29 -14.85 10.58 1.26
CA VAL A 29 -13.90 9.82 0.48
C VAL A 29 -14.60 8.80 -0.42
N TYR A 30 -14.00 8.51 -1.56
CA TYR A 30 -14.42 7.43 -2.44
C TYR A 30 -13.38 6.32 -2.51
N MET A 31 -13.84 5.13 -2.89
CA MET A 31 -12.99 3.96 -3.11
C MET A 31 -12.35 4.03 -4.50
N HIS A 32 -11.08 4.43 -4.57
CA HIS A 32 -10.31 4.42 -5.83
C HIS A 32 -9.97 2.99 -6.25
N GLN A 33 -9.39 2.22 -5.34
CA GLN A 33 -9.06 0.81 -5.59
C GLN A 33 -9.41 -0.08 -4.40
N PHE A 34 -9.81 -1.31 -4.72
CA PHE A 34 -9.97 -2.40 -3.76
C PHE A 34 -9.12 -3.59 -4.24
N LYS A 35 -8.05 -3.89 -3.53
CA LYS A 35 -7.10 -4.95 -3.89
C LYS A 35 -7.09 -6.05 -2.84
N ILE A 36 -6.92 -7.30 -3.26
CA ILE A 36 -6.55 -8.42 -2.40
C ILE A 36 -5.15 -8.84 -2.86
N ASN A 37 -4.18 -8.67 -2.00
CA ASN A 37 -2.79 -9.04 -2.27
C ASN A 37 -2.44 -10.29 -1.45
N GLY A 38 -2.25 -11.39 -2.16
CA GLY A 38 -1.84 -12.66 -1.58
C GLY A 38 -0.37 -12.93 -1.86
N LYS A 39 0.40 -13.20 -0.83
CA LYS A 39 1.73 -13.82 -0.92
C LYS A 39 1.61 -15.26 -0.47
N ALA A 40 1.57 -16.18 -1.44
CA ALA A 40 1.52 -17.60 -1.14
C ALA A 40 2.77 -18.07 -0.40
N ALA A 41 2.61 -19.09 0.44
CA ALA A 41 3.74 -19.74 1.09
C ALA A 41 4.74 -20.25 0.03
N PHE A 42 6.03 -19.96 0.20
CA PHE A 42 7.14 -20.33 -0.68
C PHE A 42 7.11 -19.73 -2.10
N ASP A 43 6.10 -18.92 -2.46
CA ASP A 43 5.89 -18.46 -3.85
C ASP A 43 5.39 -17.00 -3.96
N GLY A 44 5.49 -16.22 -2.92
CA GLY A 44 5.04 -14.82 -2.93
C GLY A 44 6.07 -13.88 -3.56
N ASP A 45 5.66 -13.12 -4.58
CA ASP A 45 6.52 -12.20 -5.33
C ASP A 45 7.02 -10.99 -4.53
N VAL A 46 8.13 -10.40 -5.01
CA VAL A 46 8.63 -9.09 -4.55
C VAL A 46 7.73 -7.97 -5.08
N TRP A 47 7.55 -6.94 -4.27
CA TRP A 47 7.06 -5.64 -4.71
C TRP A 47 8.17 -4.62 -4.52
N GLN A 48 8.66 -4.05 -5.62
CA GLN A 48 9.75 -3.09 -5.63
C GLN A 48 9.36 -1.76 -4.95
N TRP A 49 10.36 -0.96 -4.59
CA TRP A 49 10.17 0.34 -3.95
C TRP A 49 9.39 1.30 -4.83
N HIS A 50 8.24 1.76 -4.36
CA HIS A 50 7.33 2.62 -5.10
C HIS A 50 6.50 3.53 -4.18
N GLN A 51 5.76 4.42 -4.81
CA GLN A 51 4.66 5.18 -4.22
C GLN A 51 3.39 4.83 -5.00
N ASP A 52 2.32 4.44 -4.32
CA ASP A 52 1.05 4.15 -5.01
C ASP A 52 0.53 5.38 -5.78
N TYR A 53 0.62 6.56 -5.18
CA TYR A 53 0.22 7.80 -5.85
C TYR A 53 1.06 8.08 -7.09
N GLY A 54 2.31 7.68 -7.14
CA GLY A 54 3.13 7.78 -8.36
C GLY A 54 2.49 7.05 -9.54
N THR A 55 2.01 5.84 -9.30
CA THR A 55 1.24 5.05 -10.28
C THR A 55 -0.09 5.73 -10.61
N TRP A 56 -0.89 6.09 -9.61
CA TRP A 56 -2.21 6.71 -9.85
C TRP A 56 -2.11 8.04 -10.59
N ARG A 57 -1.08 8.85 -10.33
CA ARG A 57 -0.82 10.08 -11.05
C ARG A 57 -0.51 9.83 -12.53
N ASN A 58 0.37 8.86 -12.82
CA ASN A 58 0.85 8.59 -14.16
C ASN A 58 -0.17 7.82 -15.01
N ASP A 59 -0.81 6.82 -14.43
CA ASP A 59 -1.67 5.89 -15.16
C ASP A 59 -3.15 6.30 -15.09
N ASP A 60 -3.62 6.77 -13.92
CA ASP A 60 -5.02 7.14 -13.68
C ASP A 60 -5.28 8.65 -13.76
N GLN A 61 -4.23 9.46 -13.98
CA GLN A 61 -4.29 10.93 -14.03
C GLN A 61 -4.86 11.57 -12.74
N MET A 62 -4.61 10.94 -11.59
CA MET A 62 -5.07 11.47 -10.30
C MET A 62 -4.41 12.83 -10.02
N PRO A 63 -5.21 13.91 -9.83
CA PRO A 63 -4.66 15.27 -9.82
C PRO A 63 -3.83 15.58 -8.57
N GLU A 64 -4.27 15.16 -7.39
CA GLU A 64 -3.61 15.46 -6.12
C GLU A 64 -3.32 14.21 -5.28
N ALA A 65 -2.30 14.29 -4.42
CA ALA A 65 -1.91 13.19 -3.53
C ALA A 65 -2.83 13.06 -2.30
N ARG A 66 -4.14 13.31 -2.47
CA ARG A 66 -5.14 13.20 -1.40
C ARG A 66 -5.73 11.80 -1.37
N ALA A 67 -4.85 10.83 -1.14
CA ALA A 67 -5.19 9.42 -1.13
C ALA A 67 -4.47 8.67 0.01
N MET A 68 -5.19 7.77 0.67
CA MET A 68 -4.71 6.92 1.74
C MET A 68 -4.97 5.46 1.41
N ASN A 69 -4.03 4.60 1.76
CA ASN A 69 -4.24 3.16 1.79
C ASN A 69 -4.61 2.70 3.19
N VAL A 70 -5.58 1.82 3.27
CA VAL A 70 -5.93 1.05 4.45
C VAL A 70 -5.60 -0.41 4.14
N ALA A 71 -4.51 -0.93 4.69
CA ALA A 71 -4.12 -2.32 4.56
C ALA A 71 -4.62 -3.13 5.76
N ILE A 72 -5.38 -4.18 5.50
CA ILE A 72 -5.99 -5.05 6.52
C ILE A 72 -5.39 -6.45 6.36
N PHE A 73 -4.81 -6.98 7.42
CA PHE A 73 -4.23 -8.32 7.44
C PHE A 73 -5.32 -9.38 7.58
N LEU A 74 -5.46 -10.27 6.61
CA LEU A 74 -6.33 -11.45 6.72
C LEU A 74 -5.60 -12.62 7.38
N ASP A 75 -4.28 -12.70 7.19
CA ASP A 75 -3.38 -13.61 7.88
C ASP A 75 -2.48 -12.83 8.84
N GLU A 76 -1.83 -13.53 9.78
CA GLU A 76 -0.75 -12.94 10.57
C GLU A 76 0.39 -12.48 9.65
N VAL A 77 0.90 -11.28 9.90
CA VAL A 77 2.09 -10.73 9.24
C VAL A 77 3.27 -10.78 10.21
N ASN A 78 4.32 -11.47 9.81
CA ASN A 78 5.56 -11.59 10.57
C ASN A 78 6.77 -11.19 9.70
N GLU A 79 7.99 -11.33 10.24
CA GLU A 79 9.24 -10.95 9.54
C GLU A 79 9.59 -11.84 8.36
N PHE A 80 8.97 -13.01 8.22
CA PHE A 80 9.37 -14.03 7.26
C PHE A 80 8.42 -14.14 6.05
N ASN A 81 7.16 -13.72 6.18
CA ASN A 81 6.13 -13.93 5.16
C ASN A 81 5.93 -12.72 4.22
N GLY A 82 6.96 -11.93 4.01
CA GLY A 82 6.95 -10.81 3.06
C GLY A 82 6.16 -9.59 3.56
N PRO A 83 6.46 -9.06 4.76
CA PRO A 83 5.78 -7.88 5.28
C PRO A 83 6.00 -6.66 4.39
N LEU A 84 5.09 -5.68 4.50
CA LEU A 84 5.33 -4.36 3.96
C LEU A 84 6.51 -3.70 4.68
N MET A 85 7.36 -3.05 3.91
CA MET A 85 8.44 -2.20 4.41
C MET A 85 8.14 -0.75 4.04
N PHE A 86 8.31 0.17 4.98
CA PHE A 86 8.06 1.59 4.80
C PHE A 86 9.29 2.42 5.15
N ILE A 87 9.45 3.55 4.45
CA ILE A 87 10.43 4.58 4.82
C ILE A 87 9.68 5.73 5.51
N PRO A 88 9.72 5.83 6.84
CA PRO A 88 9.01 6.86 7.59
C PRO A 88 9.35 8.26 7.12
N GLY A 89 8.33 9.11 6.99
CA GLY A 89 8.50 10.51 6.59
C GLY A 89 8.66 10.75 5.09
N SER A 90 8.87 9.72 4.26
CA SER A 90 9.09 9.87 2.82
C SER A 90 7.91 10.52 2.08
N HIS A 91 6.68 10.34 2.57
CA HIS A 91 5.48 10.97 2.00
C HIS A 91 5.51 12.52 2.03
N LYS A 92 6.29 13.13 2.96
CA LYS A 92 6.43 14.58 3.07
C LYS A 92 7.19 15.22 1.91
N LEU A 93 7.87 14.40 1.11
CA LEU A 93 8.62 14.86 -0.07
C LEU A 93 7.73 14.92 -1.33
N GLY A 94 6.45 14.56 -1.21
CA GLY A 94 5.55 14.47 -2.37
C GLY A 94 5.89 13.31 -3.28
N VAL A 95 5.64 13.49 -4.58
CA VAL A 95 5.93 12.50 -5.63
C VAL A 95 7.41 12.53 -5.96
N LEU A 96 8.02 11.36 -5.99
CA LEU A 96 9.42 11.16 -6.36
C LEU A 96 9.53 10.69 -7.81
N ASP A 97 10.68 10.95 -8.41
CA ASP A 97 11.01 10.43 -9.74
C ASP A 97 11.00 8.89 -9.71
N ALA A 98 10.33 8.31 -10.68
CA ALA A 98 10.16 6.86 -10.81
C ALA A 98 10.29 6.42 -12.25
N GLU A 99 10.72 5.18 -12.46
CA GLU A 99 10.86 4.53 -13.76
C GLU A 99 9.81 3.44 -13.90
N HIS A 100 9.28 3.25 -15.13
CA HIS A 100 8.29 2.23 -15.39
C HIS A 100 8.95 0.85 -15.49
N ASP A 101 8.77 0.02 -14.48
CA ASP A 101 9.27 -1.35 -14.42
C ASP A 101 8.18 -2.33 -14.86
N VAL A 102 8.48 -3.13 -15.88
CA VAL A 102 7.59 -4.14 -16.45
C VAL A 102 8.10 -5.57 -16.25
N SER A 103 9.18 -5.73 -15.49
CA SER A 103 9.93 -7.00 -15.46
C SER A 103 10.18 -7.59 -14.08
N THR A 104 10.21 -6.79 -13.02
CA THR A 104 10.66 -7.24 -11.70
C THR A 104 9.54 -7.40 -10.68
N THR A 105 8.31 -7.09 -11.05
CA THR A 105 7.10 -7.24 -10.21
C THR A 105 6.02 -8.03 -10.95
N SER A 106 5.01 -8.51 -10.23
CA SER A 106 3.89 -9.29 -10.80
C SER A 106 3.11 -8.54 -11.88
N TYR A 107 3.15 -7.20 -11.91
CA TYR A 107 2.61 -6.34 -12.96
C TYR A 107 3.40 -5.03 -13.04
N PRO A 108 3.25 -4.27 -14.13
CA PRO A 108 3.96 -3.00 -14.32
C PRO A 108 3.78 -2.04 -13.14
N LEU A 109 4.89 -1.44 -12.71
CA LEU A 109 4.94 -0.56 -11.54
C LEU A 109 5.91 0.61 -11.78
N TRP A 110 5.60 1.78 -11.25
CA TRP A 110 6.50 2.92 -11.22
C TRP A 110 7.44 2.80 -10.02
N THR A 111 8.68 2.40 -10.26
CA THR A 111 9.69 2.09 -9.22
C THR A 111 10.66 3.23 -8.99
N ILE A 112 11.11 3.39 -7.76
CA ILE A 112 12.07 4.40 -7.34
C ILE A 112 13.47 3.81 -7.35
N ASN A 113 14.44 4.52 -7.93
CA ASN A 113 15.82 4.04 -8.05
C ASN A 113 16.50 3.85 -6.69
N HIS A 114 17.46 2.94 -6.65
CA HIS A 114 18.12 2.50 -5.41
C HIS A 114 18.90 3.60 -4.70
N ASP A 115 19.47 4.58 -5.41
CA ASP A 115 20.21 5.67 -4.78
C ASP A 115 19.27 6.63 -4.03
N THR A 116 18.09 6.87 -4.59
CA THR A 116 17.04 7.62 -3.88
C THR A 116 16.57 6.85 -2.65
N ILE A 117 16.32 5.54 -2.76
CA ILE A 117 15.94 4.71 -1.62
C ILE A 117 16.99 4.76 -0.52
N ARG A 118 18.29 4.61 -0.87
CA ARG A 118 19.39 4.69 0.12
C ARG A 118 19.36 5.99 0.89
N ARG A 119 19.27 7.14 0.20
CA ARG A 119 19.20 8.47 0.85
C ARG A 119 17.97 8.62 1.74
N LEU A 120 16.83 8.08 1.35
CA LEU A 120 15.61 8.12 2.15
C LEU A 120 15.73 7.28 3.43
N VAL A 121 16.30 6.08 3.32
CA VAL A 121 16.52 5.17 4.47
C VAL A 121 17.54 5.78 5.44
N GLU A 122 18.61 6.40 4.95
CA GLU A 122 19.59 7.11 5.81
C GLU A 122 18.94 8.21 6.66
N ARG A 123 17.88 8.85 6.17
CA ARG A 123 17.16 9.94 6.86
C ARG A 123 16.01 9.44 7.74
N GLY A 124 15.23 8.50 7.23
CA GLY A 124 13.96 8.08 7.84
C GLY A 124 13.98 6.69 8.50
N GLY A 125 15.06 5.94 8.29
CA GLY A 125 15.11 4.53 8.69
C GLY A 125 14.20 3.64 7.83
N LEU A 126 14.04 2.40 8.29
CA LEU A 126 13.23 1.39 7.64
C LEU A 126 12.39 0.67 8.71
N VAL A 127 11.09 0.52 8.46
CA VAL A 127 10.18 -0.19 9.37
C VAL A 127 9.35 -1.22 8.60
N ALA A 128 9.09 -2.35 9.25
CA ALA A 128 8.21 -3.40 8.74
C ALA A 128 7.14 -3.72 9.81
N PRO A 129 5.95 -3.10 9.74
CA PRO A 129 4.88 -3.39 10.68
C PRO A 129 4.43 -4.85 10.58
N LYS A 130 4.23 -5.44 11.74
CA LYS A 130 3.78 -6.84 11.91
C LYS A 130 2.56 -6.88 12.82
N GLY A 131 1.81 -7.97 12.77
CA GLY A 131 0.67 -8.15 13.65
C GLY A 131 -0.22 -9.33 13.29
N PRO A 132 -1.14 -9.71 14.18
CA PRO A 132 -2.08 -10.80 13.93
C PRO A 132 -3.09 -10.44 12.83
N ALA A 133 -3.79 -11.46 12.34
CA ALA A 133 -4.96 -11.26 11.49
C ALA A 133 -5.95 -10.26 12.13
N GLY A 134 -6.52 -9.36 11.33
CA GLY A 134 -7.36 -8.25 11.78
C GLY A 134 -6.60 -6.97 12.12
N SER A 135 -5.26 -6.98 12.14
CA SER A 135 -4.47 -5.74 12.22
C SER A 135 -4.67 -4.86 10.99
N MET A 136 -4.52 -3.56 11.17
CA MET A 136 -4.73 -2.57 10.12
C MET A 136 -3.60 -1.54 10.12
N ILE A 137 -3.16 -1.14 8.93
CA ILE A 137 -2.21 -0.05 8.72
C ILE A 137 -2.86 0.98 7.82
N LEU A 138 -2.78 2.27 8.21
CA LEU A 138 -3.12 3.40 7.36
C LEU A 138 -1.82 4.09 6.91
N PHE A 139 -1.70 4.36 5.62
CA PHE A 139 -0.55 5.06 5.09
C PHE A 139 -0.88 5.90 3.86
N HIS A 140 -0.19 7.02 3.72
CA HIS A 140 -0.38 7.98 2.64
C HIS A 140 0.04 7.40 1.29
N GLY A 141 -0.64 7.77 0.19
CA GLY A 141 -0.30 7.31 -1.18
C GLY A 141 1.12 7.64 -1.62
N CYS A 142 1.73 8.71 -1.09
CA CYS A 142 3.15 9.06 -1.33
C CYS A 142 4.13 8.39 -0.35
N LEU A 143 3.70 7.53 0.57
CA LEU A 143 4.65 6.83 1.44
C LEU A 143 5.41 5.78 0.64
N VAL A 144 6.73 5.90 0.59
CA VAL A 144 7.60 4.95 -0.11
C VAL A 144 7.59 3.63 0.61
N HIS A 145 7.25 2.58 -0.13
CA HIS A 145 7.12 1.23 0.42
C HIS A 145 7.49 0.15 -0.59
N ALA A 146 7.70 -1.04 -0.05
CA ALA A 146 8.03 -2.26 -0.79
C ALA A 146 7.60 -3.50 0.02
N SER A 147 7.75 -4.69 -0.53
CA SER A 147 7.70 -5.92 0.25
C SER A 147 8.57 -7.01 -0.36
N THR A 148 9.23 -7.80 0.48
CA THR A 148 10.05 -8.93 0.04
C THR A 148 9.21 -10.08 -0.49
N ALA A 149 9.85 -11.05 -1.15
CA ALA A 149 9.26 -12.34 -1.45
C ALA A 149 8.83 -13.08 -0.17
N ASN A 150 7.91 -14.02 -0.31
CA ASN A 150 7.52 -14.91 0.79
C ASN A 150 8.16 -16.29 0.59
N LEU A 151 9.22 -16.56 1.32
CA LEU A 151 9.88 -17.87 1.37
C LEU A 151 9.47 -18.71 2.58
N SER A 152 8.56 -18.20 3.40
CA SER A 152 8.08 -18.90 4.60
C SER A 152 6.98 -19.92 4.25
N PRO A 153 6.69 -20.87 5.16
CA PRO A 153 5.58 -21.83 4.99
C PRO A 153 4.20 -21.23 5.27
N TRP A 154 4.10 -19.93 5.51
CA TRP A 154 2.84 -19.26 5.87
C TRP A 154 2.38 -18.30 4.76
N ASN A 155 1.11 -18.35 4.41
CA ASN A 155 0.53 -17.34 3.53
C ASN A 155 0.51 -15.96 4.20
N ARG A 156 0.49 -14.91 3.38
CA ARG A 156 0.24 -13.56 3.83
C ARG A 156 -0.76 -12.89 2.88
N VAL A 157 -2.01 -12.87 3.26
CA VAL A 157 -3.07 -12.21 2.50
C VAL A 157 -3.46 -10.91 3.19
N SER A 158 -3.50 -9.83 2.43
CA SER A 158 -3.95 -8.51 2.90
C SER A 158 -4.96 -7.92 1.93
N VAL A 159 -5.94 -7.20 2.47
CA VAL A 159 -6.87 -6.38 1.68
C VAL A 159 -6.42 -4.93 1.74
N TYR A 160 -6.41 -4.25 0.60
CA TYR A 160 -6.11 -2.83 0.51
C TYR A 160 -7.33 -2.07 0.01
N LEU A 161 -7.70 -1.05 0.76
CA LEU A 161 -8.67 -0.04 0.37
C LEU A 161 -7.89 1.24 0.06
N SER A 162 -7.86 1.67 -1.19
CA SER A 162 -7.28 2.96 -1.56
C SER A 162 -8.42 3.98 -1.57
N LEU A 163 -8.42 4.86 -0.57
CA LEU A 163 -9.47 5.87 -0.35
C LEU A 163 -8.95 7.24 -0.74
N CYS A 164 -9.68 7.95 -1.59
CA CYS A 164 -9.34 9.28 -2.08
C CYS A 164 -10.38 10.29 -1.63
N ALA A 165 -9.95 11.53 -1.39
CA ALA A 165 -10.84 12.65 -1.16
C ALA A 165 -11.76 12.88 -2.37
N VAL A 166 -13.02 13.22 -2.14
CA VAL A 166 -14.02 13.43 -3.23
C VAL A 166 -13.66 14.64 -4.09
N SER A 167 -12.98 15.63 -3.53
CA SER A 167 -12.50 16.81 -4.28
C SER A 167 -11.27 16.56 -5.16
N ASN A 168 -10.70 15.36 -5.12
CA ASN A 168 -9.48 14.99 -5.84
C ASN A 168 -9.76 14.46 -7.24
#